data_bfeb69e3eae0613a964ff33b4134ed97
#
_entry.id   bfeb69e3eae0613a964ff33b4134ed97
#
_cell.length_a   1.000
_cell.length_b   1.000
_cell.length_c   1.000
_cell.angle_alpha   90.00
_cell.angle_beta   90.00
_cell.angle_gamma   90.00
#
_symmetry.space_group_name_H-M   'P 1'
#
loop_
_entity.id
_entity.type
_entity.pdbx_description
1 polymer ?
#
loop_
_entity_poly.entity_id
_entity_poly.type
_entity_poly.pdbx_seq_one_letter_code
_entity_poly.pdbx_strand_id
1 'polypeptide(L)'
;MAKILVAFDTVNEGFEKIGAEHEVIRPPHGRDFTHEELCQLLPEADVLCTSFDYPARAELLQHGAKLRLIANFGVGFNNIDIDYARTHGIVVTNTPQAVIIPTTELTLALMLDCARRVSELDRLIRQTPGKRPTIGRMGYLGVHLAGKTLGLIGYGRIASAVAERARAFGMKILYYKRTPLSADDEARQGIAYAPLDDLLFGSDFVSIHTPYSAETHHFIGERELALMKPTAIFINTARGAVVDEEALVKALQTGYIAAAGLDVFENQDNPHPTLCTLDNVCMTPHTGTQTADARRDMNAEMLENVVRFLAGRTDLNRVA
;
A
#
# COMPACT_ATOMS: atom_id res chain seq x y z
N MET A 1 -21.33 -27.56 -7.04
CA MET A 1 -21.01 -26.93 -5.76
C MET A 1 -19.48 -26.85 -5.71
N ALA A 2 -18.92 -25.65 -5.59
CA ALA A 2 -17.47 -25.44 -5.50
C ALA A 2 -17.03 -25.37 -4.04
N LYS A 3 -15.74 -25.67 -3.76
CA LYS A 3 -15.14 -25.54 -2.46
C LYS A 3 -14.22 -24.32 -2.43
N ILE A 4 -14.51 -23.37 -1.54
CA ILE A 4 -13.83 -22.08 -1.41
C ILE A 4 -13.06 -22.10 -0.09
N LEU A 5 -11.74 -22.05 -0.17
CA LEU A 5 -10.84 -21.98 0.97
C LEU A 5 -10.39 -20.53 1.19
N VAL A 6 -10.70 -19.97 2.36
CA VAL A 6 -10.26 -18.64 2.77
C VAL A 6 -9.11 -18.80 3.76
N ALA A 7 -7.90 -18.34 3.37
CA ALA A 7 -6.67 -18.60 4.13
C ALA A 7 -6.56 -17.79 5.42
N PHE A 8 -7.29 -16.68 5.54
CA PHE A 8 -7.13 -15.66 6.59
C PHE A 8 -8.45 -15.34 7.29
N ASP A 9 -8.37 -14.82 8.52
CA ASP A 9 -9.54 -14.29 9.24
C ASP A 9 -9.98 -12.94 8.65
N THR A 10 -11.26 -12.79 8.42
CA THR A 10 -11.84 -11.56 7.87
C THR A 10 -13.30 -11.42 8.31
N VAL A 11 -13.91 -10.28 7.98
CA VAL A 11 -15.31 -9.98 8.26
C VAL A 11 -16.27 -11.06 7.73
N ASN A 12 -17.41 -11.22 8.38
CA ASN A 12 -18.37 -12.27 8.00
C ASN A 12 -19.26 -11.89 6.81
N GLU A 13 -19.41 -10.59 6.58
CA GLU A 13 -20.30 -10.05 5.55
C GLU A 13 -19.98 -10.60 4.15
N GLY A 14 -21.00 -11.06 3.46
CA GLY A 14 -20.93 -11.60 2.11
C GLY A 14 -20.74 -13.11 2.01
N PHE A 15 -20.18 -13.77 3.03
CA PHE A 15 -19.99 -15.23 3.01
C PHE A 15 -21.30 -16.01 3.15
N GLU A 16 -22.32 -15.44 3.79
CA GLU A 16 -23.64 -16.08 3.93
C GLU A 16 -24.26 -16.41 2.57
N LYS A 17 -24.17 -15.48 1.62
CA LYS A 17 -24.73 -15.67 0.26
C LYS A 17 -23.97 -16.73 -0.51
N ILE A 18 -22.66 -16.72 -0.47
CA ILE A 18 -21.83 -17.67 -1.21
C ILE A 18 -21.88 -19.06 -0.56
N GLY A 19 -22.00 -19.13 0.76
CA GLY A 19 -22.15 -20.37 1.52
C GLY A 19 -23.50 -21.08 1.33
N ALA A 20 -24.51 -20.38 0.81
CA ALA A 20 -25.79 -21.00 0.43
C ALA A 20 -25.69 -21.90 -0.82
N GLU A 21 -24.72 -21.62 -1.71
CA GLU A 21 -24.56 -22.34 -2.98
C GLU A 21 -23.25 -23.15 -3.05
N HIS A 22 -22.29 -22.85 -2.20
CA HIS A 22 -20.94 -23.42 -2.22
C HIS A 22 -20.46 -23.78 -0.81
N GLU A 23 -19.48 -24.68 -0.71
CA GLU A 23 -18.82 -25.01 0.55
C GLU A 23 -17.73 -23.95 0.82
N VAL A 24 -17.83 -23.23 1.95
CA VAL A 24 -16.83 -22.22 2.36
C VAL A 24 -16.11 -22.71 3.60
N ILE A 25 -14.80 -22.85 3.49
CA ILE A 25 -13.91 -23.22 4.60
C ILE A 25 -13.15 -21.97 5.02
N ARG A 26 -13.26 -21.60 6.30
CA ARG A 26 -12.62 -20.42 6.91
C ARG A 26 -11.87 -20.83 8.17
N PRO A 27 -10.80 -20.09 8.53
CA PRO A 27 -10.14 -20.33 9.82
C PRO A 27 -11.05 -19.94 10.98
N PRO A 28 -10.79 -20.45 12.20
CA PRO A 28 -11.41 -19.95 13.41
C PRO A 28 -11.17 -18.45 13.58
N HIS A 29 -12.19 -17.74 14.11
CA HIS A 29 -12.05 -16.31 14.37
C HIS A 29 -10.85 -16.00 15.28
N GLY A 30 -10.10 -14.96 14.91
CA GLY A 30 -8.92 -14.48 15.65
C GLY A 30 -7.58 -15.09 15.20
N ARG A 31 -7.55 -15.96 14.18
CA ARG A 31 -6.31 -16.44 13.58
C ARG A 31 -6.46 -16.83 12.12
N ASP A 32 -5.39 -16.84 11.39
CA ASP A 32 -5.32 -17.38 10.04
C ASP A 32 -5.04 -18.91 10.05
N PHE A 33 -5.23 -19.58 8.92
CA PHE A 33 -4.74 -20.93 8.76
C PHE A 33 -3.21 -20.96 8.69
N THR A 34 -2.61 -21.96 9.29
CA THR A 34 -1.18 -22.23 9.15
C THR A 34 -0.88 -22.79 7.75
N HIS A 35 0.39 -22.77 7.36
CA HIS A 35 0.84 -23.36 6.10
C HIS A 35 0.47 -24.86 6.01
N GLU A 36 0.65 -25.60 7.09
CA GLU A 36 0.31 -27.02 7.14
C GLU A 36 -1.19 -27.28 6.97
N GLU A 37 -2.04 -26.49 7.66
CA GLU A 37 -3.49 -26.57 7.50
C GLU A 37 -3.92 -26.29 6.05
N LEU A 38 -3.32 -25.28 5.41
CA LEU A 38 -3.62 -24.98 4.01
C LEU A 38 -3.15 -26.08 3.07
N CYS A 39 -1.98 -26.69 3.27
CA CYS A 39 -1.52 -27.84 2.49
C CYS A 39 -2.48 -29.03 2.59
N GLN A 40 -3.14 -29.23 3.73
CA GLN A 40 -4.14 -30.28 3.92
C GLN A 40 -5.49 -29.97 3.27
N LEU A 41 -5.91 -28.70 3.26
CA LEU A 41 -7.22 -28.28 2.78
C LEU A 41 -7.24 -27.97 1.27
N LEU A 42 -6.12 -27.48 0.72
CA LEU A 42 -6.01 -27.01 -0.66
C LEU A 42 -6.26 -28.08 -1.74
N PRO A 43 -5.93 -29.39 -1.57
CA PRO A 43 -6.19 -30.42 -2.58
C PRO A 43 -7.65 -30.52 -3.02
N GLU A 44 -8.59 -30.16 -2.15
CA GLU A 44 -10.02 -30.23 -2.44
C GLU A 44 -10.64 -28.88 -2.86
N ALA A 45 -9.86 -27.79 -2.78
CA ALA A 45 -10.35 -26.43 -3.05
C ALA A 45 -10.37 -26.09 -4.55
N ASP A 46 -11.49 -25.54 -5.03
CA ASP A 46 -11.61 -24.93 -6.34
C ASP A 46 -11.11 -23.49 -6.37
N VAL A 47 -11.23 -22.78 -5.22
CA VAL A 47 -10.89 -21.39 -5.05
C VAL A 47 -10.06 -21.21 -3.77
N LEU A 48 -8.97 -20.45 -3.86
CA LEU A 48 -8.19 -19.97 -2.73
C LEU A 48 -8.37 -18.45 -2.61
N CYS A 49 -8.94 -18.00 -1.48
CA CYS A 49 -8.89 -16.59 -1.08
C CYS A 49 -7.65 -16.38 -0.21
N THR A 50 -6.72 -15.53 -0.65
CA THR A 50 -5.47 -15.22 0.06
C THR A 50 -5.34 -13.72 0.31
N SER A 51 -4.43 -13.31 1.19
CA SER A 51 -4.13 -11.91 1.49
C SER A 51 -2.66 -11.59 1.19
N PHE A 52 -2.33 -10.30 1.21
CA PHE A 52 -0.96 -9.84 0.98
C PHE A 52 0.04 -10.34 2.05
N ASP A 53 -0.44 -10.69 3.24
CA ASP A 53 0.38 -11.22 4.34
C ASP A 53 0.66 -12.72 4.18
N TYR A 54 -0.06 -13.42 3.27
CA TYR A 54 0.08 -14.85 3.11
C TYR A 54 0.72 -15.22 1.75
N PRO A 55 1.93 -15.81 1.76
CA PRO A 55 2.61 -16.19 0.53
C PRO A 55 1.93 -17.40 -0.15
N ALA A 56 1.29 -17.17 -1.29
CA ALA A 56 0.76 -18.21 -2.17
C ALA A 56 1.81 -18.56 -3.26
N ARG A 57 2.93 -19.16 -2.82
CA ARG A 57 4.05 -19.56 -3.66
C ARG A 57 3.84 -20.97 -4.23
N ALA A 58 4.71 -21.39 -5.15
CA ALA A 58 4.66 -22.70 -5.77
C ALA A 58 4.61 -23.84 -4.75
N GLU A 59 5.33 -23.72 -3.60
CA GLU A 59 5.35 -24.72 -2.53
C GLU A 59 3.97 -24.98 -1.93
N LEU A 60 3.12 -23.96 -1.83
CA LEU A 60 1.73 -24.12 -1.42
C LEU A 60 0.85 -24.56 -2.60
N LEU A 61 0.97 -23.85 -3.73
CA LEU A 61 0.06 -23.99 -4.87
C LEU A 61 0.11 -25.39 -5.50
N GLN A 62 1.24 -26.11 -5.43
CA GLN A 62 1.39 -27.49 -5.92
C GLN A 62 0.44 -28.47 -5.23
N HIS A 63 -0.08 -28.17 -4.05
CA HIS A 63 -1.08 -28.99 -3.36
C HIS A 63 -2.49 -28.77 -3.91
N GLY A 64 -2.73 -27.75 -4.70
CA GLY A 64 -4.04 -27.35 -5.22
C GLY A 64 -4.43 -28.08 -6.49
N ALA A 65 -4.61 -29.40 -6.45
CA ALA A 65 -4.92 -30.20 -7.65
C ALA A 65 -6.22 -29.80 -8.38
N LYS A 66 -7.18 -29.18 -7.68
CA LYS A 66 -8.46 -28.71 -8.22
C LYS A 66 -8.53 -27.17 -8.33
N LEU A 67 -7.46 -26.48 -7.93
CA LEU A 67 -7.44 -25.02 -7.83
C LEU A 67 -7.57 -24.36 -9.21
N ARG A 68 -8.55 -23.48 -9.37
CA ARG A 68 -8.85 -22.75 -10.62
C ARG A 68 -8.81 -21.25 -10.46
N LEU A 69 -8.99 -20.74 -9.22
CA LEU A 69 -8.99 -19.32 -8.93
C LEU A 69 -8.21 -19.03 -7.65
N ILE A 70 -7.34 -18.02 -7.70
CA ILE A 70 -6.80 -17.35 -6.53
C ILE A 70 -7.41 -15.96 -6.46
N ALA A 71 -8.22 -15.68 -5.43
CA ALA A 71 -8.82 -14.39 -5.16
C ALA A 71 -8.02 -13.67 -4.08
N ASN A 72 -7.28 -12.64 -4.47
CA ASN A 72 -6.38 -11.91 -3.56
C ASN A 72 -7.11 -10.76 -2.87
N PHE A 73 -7.05 -10.75 -1.55
CA PHE A 73 -7.56 -9.68 -0.69
C PHE A 73 -6.53 -8.56 -0.60
N GLY A 74 -6.49 -7.70 -1.62
CA GLY A 74 -5.54 -6.61 -1.78
C GLY A 74 -5.28 -6.29 -3.25
N VAL A 75 -4.74 -5.11 -3.54
CA VAL A 75 -4.38 -4.71 -4.91
C VAL A 75 -3.03 -5.28 -5.34
N GLY A 76 -2.05 -5.31 -4.45
CA GLY A 76 -0.75 -5.92 -4.72
C GLY A 76 -0.82 -7.45 -4.66
N PHE A 77 -0.09 -8.10 -5.53
CA PHE A 77 -0.09 -9.57 -5.68
C PHE A 77 1.33 -10.16 -5.66
N ASN A 78 2.28 -9.44 -5.08
CA ASN A 78 3.67 -9.91 -4.95
C ASN A 78 3.81 -11.15 -4.04
N ASN A 79 2.80 -11.45 -3.24
CA ASN A 79 2.68 -12.66 -2.43
C ASN A 79 2.31 -13.90 -3.25
N ILE A 80 1.88 -13.77 -4.51
CA ILE A 80 1.40 -14.87 -5.37
C ILE A 80 2.47 -15.20 -6.41
N ASP A 81 2.70 -16.50 -6.66
CA ASP A 81 3.50 -16.97 -7.79
C ASP A 81 2.65 -16.94 -9.07
N ILE A 82 2.74 -15.80 -9.78
CA ILE A 82 1.95 -15.55 -10.99
C ILE A 82 2.36 -16.48 -12.13
N ASP A 83 3.63 -16.82 -12.26
CA ASP A 83 4.12 -17.70 -13.32
C ASP A 83 3.66 -19.14 -13.11
N TYR A 84 3.68 -19.60 -11.85
CA TYR A 84 3.08 -20.89 -11.49
C TYR A 84 1.57 -20.90 -11.82
N ALA A 85 0.83 -19.87 -11.37
CA ALA A 85 -0.60 -19.79 -11.63
C ALA A 85 -0.91 -19.81 -13.14
N ARG A 86 -0.18 -19.04 -13.95
CA ARG A 86 -0.35 -18.97 -15.39
C ARG A 86 -0.08 -20.31 -16.08
N THR A 87 1.01 -20.99 -15.70
CA THR A 87 1.40 -22.28 -16.31
C THR A 87 0.45 -23.43 -15.95
N HIS A 88 -0.28 -23.30 -14.84
CA HIS A 88 -1.26 -24.29 -14.38
C HIS A 88 -2.72 -23.88 -14.68
N GLY A 89 -2.94 -22.81 -15.45
CA GLY A 89 -4.28 -22.36 -15.84
C GLY A 89 -5.12 -21.81 -14.68
N ILE A 90 -4.48 -21.36 -13.59
CA ILE A 90 -5.14 -20.78 -12.42
C ILE A 90 -5.32 -19.28 -12.66
N VAL A 91 -6.57 -18.81 -12.61
CA VAL A 91 -6.89 -17.38 -12.71
C VAL A 91 -6.53 -16.69 -11.40
N VAL A 92 -5.93 -15.50 -11.49
CA VAL A 92 -5.64 -14.66 -10.31
C VAL A 92 -6.40 -13.35 -10.41
N THR A 93 -7.12 -12.99 -9.36
CA THR A 93 -7.86 -11.72 -9.24
C THR A 93 -7.41 -10.94 -8.00
N ASN A 94 -7.64 -9.62 -8.01
CA ASN A 94 -7.31 -8.74 -6.89
C ASN A 94 -8.48 -7.77 -6.57
N THR A 95 -8.29 -6.89 -5.56
CA THR A 95 -9.29 -5.90 -5.13
C THR A 95 -8.76 -4.47 -5.32
N PRO A 96 -8.76 -3.94 -6.57
CA PRO A 96 -8.13 -2.67 -6.87
C PRO A 96 -8.97 -1.44 -6.53
N GLN A 97 -10.27 -1.57 -6.27
CA GLN A 97 -11.16 -0.44 -5.98
C GLN A 97 -11.22 -0.15 -4.47
N ALA A 98 -11.42 -1.17 -3.67
CA ALA A 98 -11.62 -1.07 -2.22
C ALA A 98 -10.43 -0.43 -1.48
N VAL A 99 -9.22 -0.52 -2.03
CA VAL A 99 -7.99 0.01 -1.40
C VAL A 99 -7.74 1.50 -1.68
N ILE A 100 -8.48 2.12 -2.62
CA ILE A 100 -8.16 3.49 -3.09
C ILE A 100 -8.35 4.51 -1.97
N ILE A 101 -9.53 4.55 -1.37
CA ILE A 101 -9.87 5.55 -0.34
C ILE A 101 -8.97 5.40 0.89
N PRO A 102 -8.90 4.24 1.55
CA PRO A 102 -8.16 4.10 2.80
C PRO A 102 -6.66 4.37 2.63
N THR A 103 -6.03 3.89 1.54
CA THR A 103 -4.61 4.18 1.27
C THR A 103 -4.37 5.66 0.98
N THR A 104 -5.30 6.32 0.30
CA THR A 104 -5.25 7.77 0.06
C THR A 104 -5.29 8.54 1.38
N GLU A 105 -6.18 8.16 2.28
CA GLU A 105 -6.35 8.82 3.58
C GLU A 105 -5.12 8.62 4.46
N LEU A 106 -4.53 7.41 4.50
CA LEU A 106 -3.30 7.18 5.23
C LEU A 106 -2.12 7.96 4.63
N THR A 107 -2.02 8.05 3.29
CA THR A 107 -1.00 8.87 2.63
C THR A 107 -1.06 10.31 3.11
N LEU A 108 -2.26 10.90 3.14
CA LEU A 108 -2.47 12.27 3.62
C LEU A 108 -2.22 12.41 5.13
N ALA A 109 -2.59 11.41 5.92
CA ALA A 109 -2.32 11.38 7.36
C ALA A 109 -0.81 11.41 7.62
N LEU A 110 -0.01 10.58 6.93
CA LEU A 110 1.45 10.59 7.03
C LEU A 110 2.05 11.91 6.56
N MET A 111 1.54 12.50 5.46
CA MET A 111 1.95 13.83 5.01
C MET A 111 1.70 14.90 6.09
N LEU A 112 0.52 14.90 6.70
CA LEU A 112 0.15 15.86 7.75
C LEU A 112 0.93 15.61 9.04
N ASP A 113 1.14 14.36 9.41
CA ASP A 113 1.94 14.01 10.58
C ASP A 113 3.37 14.53 10.46
N CYS A 114 4.07 14.19 9.37
CA CYS A 114 5.42 14.65 9.10
C CYS A 114 5.51 16.19 9.00
N ALA A 115 4.55 16.82 8.28
CA ALA A 115 4.51 18.28 8.13
C ALA A 115 4.30 19.01 9.45
N ARG A 116 3.56 18.44 10.39
CA ARG A 116 3.17 19.07 11.66
C ARG A 116 3.83 18.41 12.87
N ARG A 117 4.65 17.36 12.69
CA ARG A 117 5.41 16.63 13.72
C ARG A 117 4.48 16.07 14.81
N VAL A 118 3.30 15.56 14.41
CA VAL A 118 2.23 15.20 15.36
C VAL A 118 2.66 14.04 16.25
N SER A 119 3.14 12.93 15.66
CA SER A 119 3.59 11.75 16.42
C SER A 119 4.82 12.02 17.29
N GLU A 120 5.74 12.86 16.82
CA GLU A 120 6.90 13.29 17.61
C GLU A 120 6.47 14.10 18.85
N LEU A 121 5.55 15.05 18.67
CA LEU A 121 5.05 15.87 19.78
C LEU A 121 4.14 15.06 20.72
N ASP A 122 3.42 14.06 20.22
CA ASP A 122 2.68 13.13 21.06
C ASP A 122 3.62 12.30 21.94
N ARG A 123 4.72 11.76 21.36
CA ARG A 123 5.76 11.07 22.15
C ARG A 123 6.34 11.97 23.24
N LEU A 124 6.65 13.21 22.88
CA LEU A 124 7.21 14.18 23.83
C LEU A 124 6.28 14.43 25.03
N ILE A 125 4.98 14.61 24.78
CA ILE A 125 3.99 14.79 25.87
C ILE A 125 3.88 13.54 26.74
N ARG A 126 3.86 12.35 26.15
CA ARG A 126 3.76 11.07 26.90
C ARG A 126 4.98 10.80 27.77
N GLN A 127 6.17 11.29 27.37
CA GLN A 127 7.40 11.20 28.16
C GLN A 127 7.44 12.14 29.36
N THR A 128 6.51 13.09 29.46
CA THR A 128 6.42 14.07 30.55
C THR A 128 5.05 14.06 31.24
N PRO A 129 4.67 12.93 31.90
CA PRO A 129 3.33 12.77 32.45
C PRO A 129 3.03 13.84 33.52
N GLY A 130 1.87 14.47 33.38
CA GLY A 130 1.41 15.51 34.29
C GLY A 130 2.10 16.87 34.14
N LYS A 131 3.00 17.04 33.13
CA LYS A 131 3.69 18.30 32.90
C LYS A 131 3.71 18.62 31.40
N ARG A 132 3.32 19.85 31.04
CA ARG A 132 3.43 20.32 29.65
C ARG A 132 4.91 20.56 29.29
N PRO A 133 5.42 19.95 28.21
CA PRO A 133 6.77 20.26 27.72
C PRO A 133 6.91 21.72 27.30
N THR A 134 8.06 22.33 27.58
CA THR A 134 8.39 23.67 27.09
C THR A 134 9.11 23.52 25.74
N ILE A 135 8.43 23.89 24.65
CA ILE A 135 8.98 23.73 23.29
C ILE A 135 9.60 25.00 22.71
N GLY A 136 9.51 26.13 23.38
CA GLY A 136 10.01 27.42 22.85
C GLY A 136 9.25 27.90 21.60
N ARG A 137 9.43 29.17 21.24
CA ARG A 137 8.74 29.73 20.07
C ARG A 137 9.27 29.21 18.72
N MET A 138 10.53 28.84 18.66
CA MET A 138 11.23 28.38 17.46
C MET A 138 11.51 26.86 17.47
N GLY A 139 11.05 26.14 18.50
CA GLY A 139 11.20 24.70 18.59
C GLY A 139 10.07 23.97 17.87
N TYR A 140 10.39 22.83 17.28
CA TYR A 140 9.43 21.91 16.64
C TYR A 140 8.57 22.57 15.52
N LEU A 141 9.17 23.49 14.79
CA LEU A 141 8.47 24.13 13.67
C LEU A 141 8.11 23.11 12.59
N GLY A 142 6.85 23.09 12.21
CA GLY A 142 6.35 22.36 11.06
C GLY A 142 6.22 23.24 9.81
N VAL A 143 5.65 22.67 8.74
CA VAL A 143 5.42 23.33 7.48
C VAL A 143 3.93 23.27 7.09
N HIS A 144 3.47 24.21 6.28
CA HIS A 144 2.14 24.16 5.67
C HIS A 144 2.15 23.26 4.45
N LEU A 145 1.00 22.66 4.11
CA LEU A 145 0.77 22.03 2.81
C LEU A 145 0.37 23.08 1.77
N ALA A 146 -0.42 24.08 2.17
CA ALA A 146 -0.91 25.13 1.29
C ALA A 146 0.24 25.88 0.58
N GLY A 147 0.12 26.00 -0.74
CA GLY A 147 1.13 26.64 -1.60
C GLY A 147 2.35 25.79 -1.92
N LYS A 148 2.48 24.59 -1.32
CA LYS A 148 3.57 23.64 -1.57
C LYS A 148 3.30 22.76 -2.77
N THR A 149 4.36 22.14 -3.30
CA THR A 149 4.30 21.20 -4.41
C THR A 149 4.38 19.77 -3.91
N LEU A 150 3.42 18.92 -4.32
CA LEU A 150 3.43 17.48 -4.14
C LEU A 150 3.84 16.81 -5.45
N GLY A 151 4.95 16.07 -5.44
CA GLY A 151 5.39 15.21 -6.52
C GLY A 151 4.89 13.78 -6.29
N LEU A 152 4.17 13.24 -7.27
CA LEU A 152 3.62 11.88 -7.25
C LEU A 152 4.40 10.98 -8.20
N ILE A 153 5.15 10.02 -7.67
CA ILE A 153 5.91 9.04 -8.46
C ILE A 153 5.05 7.79 -8.67
N GLY A 154 4.65 7.55 -9.92
CA GLY A 154 3.56 6.63 -10.26
C GLY A 154 2.20 7.32 -10.14
N TYR A 155 1.48 7.41 -11.27
CA TYR A 155 0.17 8.06 -11.31
C TYR A 155 -0.91 7.08 -11.74
N GLY A 156 -1.38 6.31 -10.76
CA GLY A 156 -2.50 5.38 -10.84
C GLY A 156 -3.71 5.87 -10.06
N ARG A 157 -4.65 4.99 -9.74
CA ARG A 157 -5.90 5.30 -9.04
C ARG A 157 -5.68 5.94 -7.67
N ILE A 158 -4.78 5.39 -6.85
CA ILE A 158 -4.46 5.93 -5.51
C ILE A 158 -3.82 7.31 -5.64
N ALA A 159 -2.79 7.45 -6.49
CA ALA A 159 -2.12 8.74 -6.69
C ALA A 159 -3.08 9.83 -7.20
N SER A 160 -4.01 9.48 -8.11
CA SER A 160 -5.05 10.40 -8.58
C SER A 160 -5.97 10.86 -7.44
N ALA A 161 -6.38 9.95 -6.57
CA ALA A 161 -7.20 10.27 -5.40
C ALA A 161 -6.43 11.10 -4.34
N VAL A 162 -5.12 10.87 -4.19
CA VAL A 162 -4.24 11.71 -3.36
C VAL A 162 -4.13 13.10 -3.96
N ALA A 163 -3.90 13.22 -5.27
CA ALA A 163 -3.81 14.50 -5.98
C ALA A 163 -5.06 15.35 -5.78
N GLU A 164 -6.24 14.76 -5.95
CA GLU A 164 -7.54 15.45 -5.77
C GLU A 164 -7.65 16.06 -4.37
N ARG A 165 -7.32 15.29 -3.34
CA ARG A 165 -7.42 15.74 -1.94
C ARG A 165 -6.31 16.71 -1.55
N ALA A 166 -5.09 16.51 -2.04
CA ALA A 166 -3.97 17.42 -1.80
C ALA A 166 -4.22 18.80 -2.43
N ARG A 167 -4.90 18.87 -3.59
CA ARG A 167 -5.36 20.14 -4.17
C ARG A 167 -6.34 20.88 -3.27
N ALA A 168 -7.21 20.18 -2.55
CA ALA A 168 -8.11 20.80 -1.57
C ALA A 168 -7.35 21.44 -0.39
N PHE A 169 -6.14 20.95 -0.09
CA PHE A 169 -5.19 21.61 0.83
C PHE A 169 -4.42 22.78 0.19
N GLY A 170 -4.70 23.13 -1.07
CA GLY A 170 -4.02 24.20 -1.77
C GLY A 170 -2.64 23.86 -2.31
N MET A 171 -2.33 22.55 -2.50
CA MET A 171 -1.06 22.10 -3.07
C MET A 171 -1.08 22.17 -4.60
N LYS A 172 0.11 22.39 -5.19
CA LYS A 172 0.39 22.16 -6.61
C LYS A 172 0.79 20.70 -6.79
N ILE A 173 0.35 20.06 -7.88
CA ILE A 173 0.61 18.64 -8.13
C ILE A 173 1.50 18.48 -9.36
N LEU A 174 2.66 17.86 -9.17
CA LEU A 174 3.48 17.28 -10.21
C LEU A 174 3.31 15.76 -10.19
N TYR A 175 3.39 15.12 -11.36
CA TYR A 175 3.39 13.66 -11.41
C TYR A 175 4.40 13.14 -12.42
N TYR A 176 4.91 11.95 -12.15
CA TYR A 176 5.75 11.16 -13.04
C TYR A 176 5.14 9.78 -13.29
N LYS A 177 5.10 9.34 -14.53
CA LYS A 177 4.81 7.98 -14.97
C LYS A 177 5.44 7.72 -16.34
N ARG A 178 5.63 6.46 -16.71
CA ARG A 178 6.27 6.07 -17.98
C ARG A 178 5.60 6.67 -19.22
N THR A 179 4.28 6.68 -19.24
CA THR A 179 3.50 7.31 -20.32
C THR A 179 2.69 8.45 -19.73
N PRO A 180 3.01 9.70 -20.01
CA PRO A 180 2.23 10.85 -19.53
C PRO A 180 0.75 10.77 -19.91
N LEU A 181 -0.09 11.46 -19.17
CA LEU A 181 -1.50 11.66 -19.54
C LEU A 181 -1.61 12.62 -20.73
N SER A 182 -2.80 12.69 -21.32
CA SER A 182 -3.09 13.74 -22.30
C SER A 182 -3.11 15.13 -21.63
N ALA A 183 -2.79 16.18 -22.40
CA ALA A 183 -2.86 17.56 -21.89
C ALA A 183 -4.27 17.92 -21.37
N ASP A 184 -5.32 17.37 -21.99
CA ASP A 184 -6.70 17.58 -21.55
C ASP A 184 -6.99 16.91 -20.21
N ASP A 185 -6.43 15.69 -19.98
CA ASP A 185 -6.55 15.01 -18.70
C ASP A 185 -5.78 15.72 -17.59
N GLU A 186 -4.59 16.23 -17.87
CA GLU A 186 -3.81 17.04 -16.95
C GLU A 186 -4.56 18.32 -16.56
N ALA A 187 -5.08 19.04 -17.54
CA ALA A 187 -5.84 20.26 -17.31
C ALA A 187 -7.11 19.99 -16.49
N ARG A 188 -7.84 18.90 -16.82
CA ARG A 188 -9.07 18.51 -16.10
C ARG A 188 -8.76 18.14 -14.64
N GLN A 189 -7.66 17.46 -14.38
CA GLN A 189 -7.26 17.07 -13.05
C GLN A 189 -6.47 18.15 -12.31
N GLY A 190 -6.02 19.22 -12.99
CA GLY A 190 -5.23 20.30 -12.43
C GLY A 190 -3.87 19.83 -11.91
N ILE A 191 -3.18 19.03 -12.70
CA ILE A 191 -1.87 18.43 -12.44
C ILE A 191 -0.94 18.72 -13.61
N ALA A 192 0.37 18.53 -13.43
CA ALA A 192 1.36 18.67 -14.50
C ALA A 192 2.36 17.51 -14.49
N TYR A 193 2.65 16.98 -15.67
CA TYR A 193 3.74 16.01 -15.84
C TYR A 193 5.09 16.69 -15.61
N ALA A 194 6.00 15.96 -14.95
CA ALA A 194 7.41 16.33 -14.87
C ALA A 194 8.29 15.08 -15.03
N PRO A 195 9.42 15.16 -15.73
CA PRO A 195 10.48 14.15 -15.64
C PRO A 195 10.85 13.89 -14.18
N LEU A 196 11.36 12.69 -13.86
CA LEU A 196 11.61 12.30 -12.47
C LEU A 196 12.52 13.29 -11.72
N ASP A 197 13.65 13.66 -12.35
CA ASP A 197 14.62 14.56 -11.72
C ASP A 197 14.01 15.95 -11.45
N ASP A 198 13.22 16.49 -12.40
CA ASP A 198 12.54 17.78 -12.23
C ASP A 198 11.46 17.72 -11.16
N LEU A 199 10.73 16.59 -11.08
CA LEU A 199 9.75 16.36 -10.01
C LEU A 199 10.42 16.35 -8.65
N LEU A 200 11.53 15.61 -8.48
CA LEU A 200 12.26 15.50 -7.21
C LEU A 200 12.80 16.87 -6.77
N PHE A 201 13.43 17.60 -7.70
CA PHE A 201 13.97 18.94 -7.43
C PHE A 201 12.88 19.96 -7.13
N GLY A 202 11.73 19.89 -7.82
CA GLY A 202 10.63 20.87 -7.71
C GLY A 202 9.73 20.66 -6.49
N SER A 203 9.70 19.47 -5.90
CA SER A 203 8.69 19.10 -4.90
C SER A 203 9.11 19.41 -3.47
N ASP A 204 8.13 19.81 -2.65
CA ASP A 204 8.28 19.95 -1.20
C ASP A 204 7.81 18.67 -0.46
N PHE A 205 6.93 17.90 -1.10
CA PHE A 205 6.52 16.57 -0.69
C PHE A 205 6.66 15.64 -1.89
N VAL A 206 7.21 14.45 -1.68
CA VAL A 206 7.32 13.40 -2.69
C VAL A 206 6.62 12.16 -2.16
N SER A 207 5.62 11.64 -2.90
CA SER A 207 4.91 10.43 -2.52
C SER A 207 5.00 9.40 -3.64
N ILE A 208 5.44 8.19 -3.28
CA ILE A 208 5.61 7.09 -4.23
C ILE A 208 4.38 6.18 -4.24
N HIS A 209 3.88 5.90 -5.47
CA HIS A 209 2.71 5.06 -5.75
C HIS A 209 3.00 4.05 -6.86
N THR A 210 4.26 3.68 -7.02
CA THR A 210 4.72 2.73 -8.03
C THR A 210 4.63 1.31 -7.47
N PRO A 211 4.06 0.33 -8.21
CA PRO A 211 4.09 -1.06 -7.80
C PRO A 211 5.51 -1.61 -7.81
N TYR A 212 5.78 -2.63 -7.00
CA TYR A 212 7.05 -3.33 -7.03
C TYR A 212 7.13 -4.26 -8.24
N SER A 213 8.26 -4.19 -8.92
CA SER A 213 8.73 -5.14 -9.95
C SER A 213 10.25 -5.15 -9.95
N ALA A 214 10.87 -6.04 -10.70
CA ALA A 214 12.34 -6.04 -10.87
C ALA A 214 12.86 -4.68 -11.40
N GLU A 215 12.08 -4.00 -12.24
CA GLU A 215 12.44 -2.69 -12.82
C GLU A 215 12.29 -1.53 -11.81
N THR A 216 11.47 -1.72 -10.76
CA THR A 216 11.20 -0.70 -9.74
C THR A 216 11.85 -1.02 -8.40
N HIS A 217 12.62 -2.10 -8.32
CA HIS A 217 13.45 -2.40 -7.15
C HIS A 217 14.49 -1.29 -6.96
N HIS A 218 14.53 -0.69 -5.76
CA HIS A 218 15.39 0.45 -5.41
C HIS A 218 15.31 1.61 -6.43
N PHE A 219 14.09 1.84 -6.98
CA PHE A 219 13.84 2.93 -7.93
C PHE A 219 14.15 4.31 -7.34
N ILE A 220 14.01 4.45 -6.04
CA ILE A 220 14.45 5.62 -5.27
C ILE A 220 15.64 5.20 -4.41
N GLY A 221 16.81 5.61 -4.83
CA GLY A 221 18.07 5.37 -4.14
C GLY A 221 18.76 6.67 -3.69
N GLU A 222 20.06 6.58 -3.39
CA GLU A 222 20.85 7.71 -2.90
C GLU A 222 20.83 8.90 -3.87
N ARG A 223 20.92 8.63 -5.20
CA ARG A 223 20.87 9.67 -6.22
C ARG A 223 19.56 10.44 -6.21
N GLU A 224 18.43 9.73 -6.18
CA GLU A 224 17.09 10.33 -6.22
C GLU A 224 16.81 11.12 -4.94
N LEU A 225 17.19 10.59 -3.79
CA LEU A 225 17.05 11.28 -2.49
C LEU A 225 17.92 12.55 -2.43
N ALA A 226 19.12 12.52 -3.01
CA ALA A 226 20.01 13.68 -3.08
C ALA A 226 19.50 14.79 -4.03
N LEU A 227 18.61 14.49 -4.97
CA LEU A 227 17.95 15.47 -5.85
C LEU A 227 16.80 16.21 -5.15
N MET A 228 16.28 15.68 -4.05
CA MET A 228 15.19 16.30 -3.31
C MET A 228 15.67 17.55 -2.56
N LYS A 229 14.73 18.44 -2.24
CA LYS A 229 15.03 19.60 -1.39
C LYS A 229 15.40 19.12 0.04
N PRO A 230 16.35 19.77 0.72
CA PRO A 230 16.65 19.46 2.12
C PRO A 230 15.44 19.65 3.07
N THR A 231 14.44 20.41 2.63
CA THR A 231 13.18 20.60 3.36
C THR A 231 12.08 19.64 2.93
N ALA A 232 12.34 18.75 1.98
CA ALA A 232 11.33 17.86 1.43
C ALA A 232 10.95 16.74 2.41
N ILE A 233 9.69 16.31 2.31
CA ILE A 233 9.12 15.19 3.06
C ILE A 233 8.82 14.07 2.08
N PHE A 234 9.34 12.88 2.37
CA PHE A 234 9.15 11.67 1.55
C PHE A 234 8.06 10.76 2.14
N ILE A 235 7.16 10.26 1.28
CA ILE A 235 6.04 9.38 1.71
C ILE A 235 6.06 8.09 0.89
N ASN A 236 5.99 6.95 1.57
CA ASN A 236 5.87 5.64 0.94
C ASN A 236 4.71 4.84 1.55
N THR A 237 3.63 4.71 0.79
CA THR A 237 2.48 3.82 1.05
C THR A 237 2.30 2.78 -0.06
N ALA A 238 3.34 2.56 -0.89
CA ALA A 238 3.31 1.63 -2.01
C ALA A 238 3.93 0.28 -1.63
N ARG A 239 5.26 0.15 -1.75
CA ARG A 239 6.04 -1.03 -1.37
C ARG A 239 7.42 -0.58 -0.87
N GLY A 240 7.92 -1.22 0.19
CA GLY A 240 9.21 -0.86 0.80
C GLY A 240 10.37 -0.99 -0.19
N ALA A 241 10.52 -2.13 -0.83
CA ALA A 241 11.61 -2.43 -1.74
C ALA A 241 11.63 -1.61 -3.07
N VAL A 242 10.72 -0.66 -3.26
CA VAL A 242 10.81 0.37 -4.32
C VAL A 242 11.81 1.47 -3.92
N VAL A 243 12.15 1.54 -2.64
CA VAL A 243 13.10 2.48 -2.05
C VAL A 243 14.27 1.68 -1.49
N ASP A 244 15.48 2.15 -1.72
CA ASP A 244 16.67 1.68 -1.01
C ASP A 244 16.59 2.21 0.43
N GLU A 245 16.26 1.32 1.37
CA GLU A 245 16.00 1.71 2.77
C GLU A 245 17.27 2.20 3.47
N GLU A 246 18.45 1.66 3.13
CA GLU A 246 19.75 2.14 3.63
C GLU A 246 20.04 3.58 3.16
N ALA A 247 19.79 3.85 1.88
CA ALA A 247 19.94 5.19 1.33
C ALA A 247 18.95 6.18 1.97
N LEU A 248 17.71 5.75 2.23
CA LEU A 248 16.71 6.56 2.92
C LEU A 248 17.13 6.91 4.36
N VAL A 249 17.62 5.92 5.11
CA VAL A 249 18.18 6.13 6.47
C VAL A 249 19.29 7.15 6.44
N LYS A 250 20.25 7.01 5.53
CA LYS A 250 21.37 7.95 5.37
C LYS A 250 20.88 9.36 5.05
N ALA A 251 19.91 9.49 4.13
CA ALA A 251 19.36 10.78 3.73
C ALA A 251 18.65 11.50 4.90
N LEU A 252 17.93 10.76 5.74
CA LEU A 252 17.28 11.29 6.94
C LEU A 252 18.26 11.71 8.03
N GLN A 253 19.30 10.89 8.27
CA GLN A 253 20.34 11.19 9.28
C GLN A 253 21.19 12.38 8.90
N THR A 254 21.52 12.54 7.61
CA THR A 254 22.36 13.63 7.10
C THR A 254 21.60 14.89 6.76
N GLY A 255 20.25 14.85 6.81
CA GLY A 255 19.41 16.01 6.49
C GLY A 255 19.31 16.29 4.98
N TYR A 256 19.57 15.31 4.11
CA TYR A 256 19.30 15.45 2.67
C TYR A 256 17.81 15.61 2.42
N ILE A 257 16.96 15.00 3.26
CA ILE A 257 15.53 15.26 3.33
C ILE A 257 15.10 15.53 4.77
N ALA A 258 14.02 16.28 4.95
CA ALA A 258 13.59 16.73 6.26
C ALA A 258 12.93 15.62 7.09
N ALA A 259 12.08 14.80 6.49
CA ALA A 259 11.30 13.78 7.17
C ALA A 259 10.81 12.70 6.20
N ALA A 260 10.35 11.57 6.74
CA ALA A 260 9.66 10.54 5.98
C ALA A 260 8.43 10.00 6.71
N GLY A 261 7.37 9.69 5.93
CA GLY A 261 6.18 8.96 6.36
C GLY A 261 6.11 7.60 5.64
N LEU A 262 6.18 6.52 6.38
CA LEU A 262 6.34 5.17 5.84
C LEU A 262 5.26 4.23 6.36
N ASP A 263 4.53 3.58 5.46
CA ASP A 263 3.59 2.49 5.80
C ASP A 263 4.15 1.12 5.42
N VAL A 264 5.25 1.10 4.67
CA VAL A 264 5.86 -0.11 4.13
C VAL A 264 7.38 -0.03 4.22
N PHE A 265 8.03 -1.20 4.39
CA PHE A 265 9.45 -1.34 4.61
C PHE A 265 10.03 -2.35 3.62
N GLU A 266 11.33 -2.28 3.34
CA GLU A 266 12.01 -3.23 2.45
C GLU A 266 11.91 -4.66 3.02
N ASN A 267 12.22 -4.83 4.29
CA ASN A 267 11.85 -6.00 5.06
C ASN A 267 10.64 -5.66 5.93
N GLN A 268 9.46 -6.11 5.49
CA GLN A 268 8.19 -5.77 6.12
C GLN A 268 8.11 -6.22 7.59
N ASP A 269 8.70 -7.36 7.92
CA ASP A 269 8.67 -7.92 9.29
C ASP A 269 9.75 -7.30 10.19
N ASN A 270 10.81 -6.75 9.60
CA ASN A 270 11.94 -6.20 10.32
C ASN A 270 12.41 -4.89 9.66
N PRO A 271 11.71 -3.77 9.88
CA PRO A 271 12.13 -2.45 9.40
C PRO A 271 13.54 -2.11 9.88
N HIS A 272 14.28 -1.32 9.11
CA HIS A 272 15.63 -0.94 9.48
C HIS A 272 15.67 -0.30 10.89
N PRO A 273 16.47 -0.84 11.84
CA PRO A 273 16.40 -0.43 13.26
C PRO A 273 16.61 1.07 13.49
N THR A 274 17.43 1.71 12.66
CA THR A 274 17.68 3.14 12.74
C THR A 274 16.42 3.96 12.49
N LEU A 275 15.52 3.55 11.57
CA LEU A 275 14.26 4.27 11.33
C LEU A 275 13.43 4.40 12.60
N CYS A 276 13.46 3.36 13.47
CA CYS A 276 12.74 3.37 14.75
C CYS A 276 13.29 4.38 15.77
N THR A 277 14.51 4.88 15.55
CA THR A 277 15.18 5.83 16.47
C THR A 277 15.14 7.27 15.98
N LEU A 278 14.70 7.51 14.74
CA LEU A 278 14.66 8.85 14.15
C LEU A 278 13.36 9.57 14.51
N ASP A 279 13.48 10.77 15.04
CA ASP A 279 12.33 11.62 15.41
C ASP A 279 11.60 12.20 14.18
N ASN A 280 12.30 12.33 13.06
CA ASN A 280 11.78 12.84 11.80
C ASN A 280 11.14 11.74 10.89
N VAL A 281 10.81 10.59 11.45
CA VAL A 281 10.12 9.51 10.75
C VAL A 281 8.80 9.17 11.44
N CYS A 282 7.72 9.15 10.66
CA CYS A 282 6.42 8.60 11.05
C CYS A 282 6.23 7.25 10.38
N MET A 283 5.93 6.21 11.14
CA MET A 283 5.80 4.83 10.62
C MET A 283 4.48 4.20 11.05
N THR A 284 3.90 3.42 10.11
CA THR A 284 2.74 2.56 10.37
C THR A 284 3.02 1.15 9.82
N PRO A 285 2.51 0.08 10.48
CA PRO A 285 2.86 -1.30 10.13
C PRO A 285 1.96 -1.85 9.01
N HIS A 286 2.07 -1.29 7.79
CA HIS A 286 1.32 -1.65 6.59
C HIS A 286 -0.20 -1.61 6.82
N THR A 287 -0.67 -0.46 7.26
CA THR A 287 -2.06 -0.23 7.66
C THR A 287 -2.87 0.59 6.65
N GLY A 288 -2.37 0.74 5.42
CA GLY A 288 -3.02 1.51 4.36
C GLY A 288 -4.49 1.17 4.13
N THR A 289 -4.89 -0.08 4.40
CA THR A 289 -6.27 -0.54 4.28
C THR A 289 -6.89 -0.97 5.62
N GLN A 290 -6.29 -0.61 6.76
CA GLN A 290 -6.71 -1.08 8.09
C GLN A 290 -7.87 -0.24 8.65
N THR A 291 -8.98 -0.21 7.92
CA THR A 291 -10.25 0.37 8.37
C THR A 291 -11.37 -0.66 8.27
N ALA A 292 -12.37 -0.55 9.16
CA ALA A 292 -13.52 -1.46 9.13
C ALA A 292 -14.27 -1.40 7.79
N ASP A 293 -14.37 -0.20 7.21
CA ASP A 293 -15.01 0.00 5.90
C ASP A 293 -14.21 -0.68 4.79
N ALA A 294 -12.89 -0.44 4.74
CA ALA A 294 -12.04 -1.08 3.74
C ALA A 294 -12.06 -2.61 3.84
N ARG A 295 -12.09 -3.18 5.04
CA ARG A 295 -12.18 -4.64 5.21
C ARG A 295 -13.48 -5.20 4.64
N ARG A 296 -14.62 -4.52 4.82
CA ARG A 296 -15.90 -4.90 4.22
C ARG A 296 -15.87 -4.76 2.70
N ASP A 297 -15.36 -3.63 2.19
CA ASP A 297 -15.32 -3.37 0.75
C ASP A 297 -14.36 -4.33 0.02
N MET A 298 -13.18 -4.59 0.57
CA MET A 298 -12.24 -5.58 0.04
C MET A 298 -12.83 -6.98 0.03
N ASN A 299 -13.53 -7.36 1.11
CA ASN A 299 -14.20 -8.66 1.19
C ASN A 299 -15.30 -8.78 0.12
N ALA A 300 -16.13 -7.75 -0.02
CA ALA A 300 -17.17 -7.70 -1.04
C ALA A 300 -16.59 -7.80 -2.46
N GLU A 301 -15.54 -7.03 -2.79
CA GLU A 301 -14.87 -7.05 -4.09
C GLU A 301 -14.22 -8.41 -4.38
N MET A 302 -13.56 -9.02 -3.39
CA MET A 302 -12.97 -10.36 -3.51
C MET A 302 -14.05 -11.42 -3.78
N LEU A 303 -15.11 -11.44 -2.98
CA LEU A 303 -16.21 -12.41 -3.15
C LEU A 303 -16.96 -12.19 -4.45
N GLU A 304 -17.12 -10.96 -4.92
CA GLU A 304 -17.71 -10.69 -6.23
C GLU A 304 -16.89 -11.32 -7.37
N ASN A 305 -15.55 -11.24 -7.32
CA ASN A 305 -14.68 -11.94 -8.27
C ASN A 305 -14.88 -13.45 -8.21
N VAL A 306 -15.02 -14.04 -7.02
CA VAL A 306 -15.28 -15.48 -6.83
C VAL A 306 -16.63 -15.86 -7.47
N VAL A 307 -17.71 -15.15 -7.16
CA VAL A 307 -19.06 -15.42 -7.70
C VAL A 307 -19.06 -15.29 -9.22
N ARG A 308 -18.50 -14.23 -9.78
CA ARG A 308 -18.40 -14.03 -11.23
C ARG A 308 -17.61 -15.15 -11.90
N PHE A 309 -16.48 -15.56 -11.33
CA PHE A 309 -15.67 -16.66 -11.85
C PHE A 309 -16.44 -17.99 -11.85
N LEU A 310 -17.10 -18.34 -10.75
CA LEU A 310 -17.87 -19.57 -10.63
C LEU A 310 -19.09 -19.60 -11.57
N ALA A 311 -19.64 -18.43 -11.90
CA ALA A 311 -20.68 -18.25 -12.91
C ALA A 311 -20.14 -18.25 -14.37
N GLY A 312 -18.85 -18.48 -14.59
CA GLY A 312 -18.22 -18.50 -15.92
C GLY A 312 -18.09 -17.13 -16.59
N ARG A 313 -18.17 -16.03 -15.81
CA ARG A 313 -18.02 -14.67 -16.33
C ARG A 313 -16.53 -14.33 -16.53
N THR A 314 -16.27 -13.41 -17.46
CA THR A 314 -14.90 -12.96 -17.80
C THR A 314 -14.57 -11.55 -17.32
N ASP A 315 -15.57 -10.80 -16.85
CA ASP A 315 -15.43 -9.43 -16.31
C ASP A 315 -14.95 -9.47 -14.85
N LEU A 316 -13.71 -9.89 -14.66
CA LEU A 316 -13.02 -10.04 -13.38
C LEU A 316 -11.92 -8.98 -13.23
N ASN A 317 -11.56 -8.65 -12.00
CA ASN A 317 -10.34 -7.89 -11.71
C ASN A 317 -9.10 -8.81 -11.88
N ARG A 318 -8.90 -9.31 -13.08
CA ARG A 318 -7.88 -10.32 -13.40
C ARG A 318 -6.49 -9.69 -13.48
N VAL A 319 -5.49 -10.34 -12.86
CA VAL A 319 -4.05 -9.98 -12.92
C VAL A 319 -3.23 -11.06 -13.62
N ALA A 320 -3.72 -12.28 -13.68
CA ALA A 320 -3.18 -13.40 -14.46
C ALA A 320 -4.27 -14.40 -14.84
#